data_e58c566d2405eef1dc4b4003531a50cf
#
_entry.id   e58c566d2405eef1dc4b4003531a50cf
#
_cell.length_a   1.000
_cell.length_b   1.000
_cell.length_c   1.000
_cell.angle_alpha   90.00
_cell.angle_beta   90.00
_cell.angle_gamma   90.00
#
_symmetry.space_group_name_H-M   'P 1'
#
loop_
_entity.id
_entity.type
_entity.pdbx_description
1 polymer ?
#
loop_
_entity_poly.entity_id
_entity_poly.type
_entity_poly.pdbx_seq_one_letter_code
_entity_poly.pdbx_strand_id
1 'polypeptide(L)'
;RYSLLTGEYAFRNQSAQILPGNAPLIIDPSRPTIAAFLKQQGYATMLSGKWHLGLGPADGSLNWNEVIRPGPKEVGFEESFHMAATADRVPSVYIRNGRVVHLDPADPIEVNYKEPVGNEPTGLSHPHLLRVQADEQHAKTIINGISRIGYMTGGYAARFRDEDMADTYLRGAKQ
;
A
#
# COMPACT_ATOMS: atom_id res chain seq x y z
N ARG A 1 5.39 9.94 -9.35
CA ARG A 1 6.09 8.64 -9.17
C ARG A 1 6.18 7.87 -10.46
N TYR A 2 5.05 7.64 -11.14
CA TYR A 2 5.02 6.90 -12.40
C TYR A 2 6.05 7.49 -13.40
N SER A 3 5.95 8.77 -13.69
CA SER A 3 6.86 9.45 -14.65
C SER A 3 8.32 9.41 -14.22
N LEU A 4 8.61 9.53 -12.92
CA LEU A 4 9.98 9.45 -12.41
C LEU A 4 10.60 8.05 -12.63
N LEU A 5 9.80 6.99 -12.39
CA LEU A 5 10.30 5.62 -12.51
C LEU A 5 10.42 5.17 -13.97
N THR A 6 9.46 5.54 -14.81
CA THR A 6 9.34 5.01 -16.17
C THR A 6 9.92 5.92 -17.25
N GLY A 7 10.19 7.20 -16.94
CA GLY A 7 10.56 8.21 -17.96
C GLY A 7 9.39 8.64 -18.84
N GLU A 8 8.17 8.17 -18.57
CA GLU A 8 6.98 8.49 -19.37
C GLU A 8 6.05 9.47 -18.65
N TYR A 9 5.38 10.32 -19.37
CA TYR A 9 4.34 11.17 -18.82
C TYR A 9 3.14 10.33 -18.34
N ALA A 10 2.69 10.56 -17.12
CA ALA A 10 1.58 9.79 -16.49
C ALA A 10 0.29 9.86 -17.32
N PHE A 11 -0.01 10.98 -17.98
CA PHE A 11 -1.22 11.13 -18.81
C PHE A 11 -1.27 10.19 -20.03
N ARG A 12 -0.14 9.58 -20.43
CA ARG A 12 -0.10 8.56 -21.49
C ARG A 12 -0.52 7.17 -21.02
N ASN A 13 -0.57 6.95 -19.72
CA ASN A 13 -1.06 5.71 -19.13
C ASN A 13 -2.40 5.97 -18.43
N GLN A 14 -3.48 5.45 -19.01
CA GLN A 14 -4.83 5.62 -18.46
C GLN A 14 -4.98 5.05 -17.04
N SER A 15 -4.15 4.10 -16.65
CA SER A 15 -4.12 3.54 -15.29
C SER A 15 -3.36 4.41 -14.27
N ALA A 16 -2.60 5.43 -14.73
CA ALA A 16 -1.82 6.31 -13.85
C ALA A 16 -2.70 7.40 -13.20
N GLN A 17 -3.67 6.95 -12.42
CA GLN A 17 -4.63 7.78 -11.69
C GLN A 17 -4.38 7.69 -10.16
N ILE A 18 -5.27 8.26 -9.36
CA ILE A 18 -5.29 8.09 -7.90
C ILE A 18 -5.90 6.71 -7.61
N LEU A 19 -5.03 5.75 -7.34
CA LEU A 19 -5.41 4.35 -7.21
C LEU A 19 -5.98 4.00 -5.82
N PRO A 20 -6.89 3.04 -5.72
CA PRO A 20 -7.18 2.36 -4.46
C PRO A 20 -5.96 1.56 -3.99
N GLY A 21 -5.91 1.23 -2.68
CA GLY A 21 -4.77 0.49 -2.13
C GLY A 21 -4.60 -0.93 -2.66
N ASN A 22 -5.68 -1.53 -3.14
CA ASN A 22 -5.71 -2.87 -3.74
C ASN A 22 -5.67 -2.86 -5.28
N ALA A 23 -5.30 -1.74 -5.90
CA ALA A 23 -5.15 -1.69 -7.36
C ALA A 23 -4.01 -2.62 -7.83
N PRO A 24 -4.13 -3.24 -9.01
CA PRO A 24 -3.03 -3.98 -9.62
C PRO A 24 -1.85 -3.07 -9.98
N LEU A 25 -0.67 -3.65 -10.13
CA LEU A 25 0.54 -2.90 -10.54
C LEU A 25 0.33 -2.28 -11.92
N ILE A 26 0.53 -0.95 -12.02
CA ILE A 26 0.34 -0.19 -13.28
C ILE A 26 1.62 0.01 -14.08
N ILE A 27 2.77 -0.36 -13.55
CA ILE A 27 4.04 -0.37 -14.28
C ILE A 27 4.22 -1.78 -14.85
N ASP A 28 4.37 -1.88 -16.16
CA ASP A 28 4.71 -3.14 -16.80
C ASP A 28 6.15 -3.56 -16.40
N PRO A 29 6.34 -4.71 -15.73
CA PRO A 29 7.65 -5.16 -15.28
C PRO A 29 8.64 -5.45 -16.41
N SER A 30 8.17 -5.62 -17.65
CA SER A 30 9.04 -5.81 -18.83
C SER A 30 9.69 -4.52 -19.31
N ARG A 31 9.19 -3.35 -18.85
CA ARG A 31 9.70 -2.04 -19.27
C ARG A 31 10.84 -1.58 -18.36
N PRO A 32 11.86 -0.92 -18.92
CA PRO A 32 12.95 -0.39 -18.12
C PRO A 32 12.44 0.71 -17.19
N THR A 33 12.89 0.67 -15.94
CA THR A 33 12.69 1.74 -14.95
C THR A 33 14.04 2.30 -14.53
N ILE A 34 14.06 3.50 -13.94
CA ILE A 34 15.30 4.05 -13.40
C ILE A 34 15.91 3.13 -12.34
N ALA A 35 15.10 2.47 -11.52
CA ALA A 35 15.57 1.51 -10.52
C ALA A 35 16.21 0.29 -11.18
N ALA A 36 15.57 -0.30 -12.20
CA ALA A 36 16.13 -1.43 -12.94
C ALA A 36 17.43 -1.05 -13.67
N PHE A 37 17.47 0.15 -14.26
CA PHE A 37 18.68 0.65 -14.92
C PHE A 37 19.84 0.81 -13.93
N LEU A 38 19.63 1.47 -12.80
CA LEU A 38 20.66 1.66 -11.79
C LEU A 38 21.14 0.32 -11.21
N LYS A 39 20.22 -0.63 -10.98
CA LYS A 39 20.58 -1.98 -10.56
C LYS A 39 21.52 -2.67 -11.57
N GLN A 40 21.24 -2.56 -12.86
CA GLN A 40 22.11 -3.09 -13.91
C GLN A 40 23.51 -2.45 -13.92
N GLN A 41 23.63 -1.22 -13.43
CA GLN A 41 24.91 -0.53 -13.27
C GLN A 41 25.62 -0.85 -11.93
N GLY A 42 25.10 -1.81 -11.16
CA GLY A 42 25.71 -2.26 -9.89
C GLY A 42 25.31 -1.44 -8.66
N TYR A 43 24.32 -0.55 -8.77
CA TYR A 43 23.80 0.17 -7.61
C TYR A 43 22.82 -0.71 -6.82
N ALA A 44 22.92 -0.69 -5.50
CA ALA A 44 21.86 -1.19 -4.63
C ALA A 44 20.65 -0.25 -4.73
N THR A 45 19.46 -0.82 -4.90
CA THR A 45 18.23 -0.05 -5.10
C THR A 45 17.22 -0.33 -4.01
N MET A 46 16.74 0.72 -3.34
CA MET A 46 15.77 0.61 -2.26
C MET A 46 14.61 1.57 -2.44
N LEU A 47 13.40 1.08 -2.17
CA LEU A 47 12.19 1.89 -2.02
C LEU A 47 11.84 2.00 -0.53
N SER A 48 11.71 3.23 -0.02
CA SER A 48 11.15 3.48 1.31
C SER A 48 10.04 4.53 1.24
N GLY A 49 8.87 4.26 1.87
CA GLY A 49 7.78 5.21 1.97
C GLY A 49 6.52 4.83 1.18
N LYS A 50 5.86 5.81 0.58
CA LYS A 50 4.61 5.62 -0.17
C LYS A 50 4.85 5.03 -1.56
N TRP A 51 4.23 3.87 -1.85
CA TRP A 51 4.25 3.28 -3.20
C TRP A 51 3.20 3.90 -4.14
N HIS A 52 1.95 3.56 -3.98
CA HIS A 52 0.79 4.09 -4.73
C HIS A 52 0.88 3.93 -6.27
N LEU A 53 1.43 2.83 -6.72
CA LEU A 53 1.51 2.46 -8.15
C LEU A 53 0.91 1.06 -8.41
N GLY A 54 0.08 0.60 -7.47
CA GLY A 54 -0.54 -0.70 -7.51
C GLY A 54 0.40 -1.84 -7.14
N LEU A 55 -0.19 -2.98 -6.82
CA LEU A 55 0.48 -4.20 -6.37
C LEU A 55 -0.28 -5.42 -6.88
N GLY A 56 0.43 -6.50 -7.12
CA GLY A 56 -0.18 -7.74 -7.56
C GLY A 56 -0.50 -7.77 -9.06
N PRO A 57 -1.10 -8.88 -9.52
CA PRO A 57 -1.34 -9.15 -10.92
C PRO A 57 -2.47 -8.29 -11.51
N ALA A 58 -2.48 -8.18 -12.84
CA ALA A 58 -3.41 -7.33 -13.60
C ALA A 58 -4.90 -7.74 -13.47
N ASP A 59 -5.17 -8.99 -13.10
CA ASP A 59 -6.52 -9.49 -12.84
C ASP A 59 -7.10 -9.04 -11.50
N GLY A 60 -6.30 -8.37 -10.66
CA GLY A 60 -6.69 -7.87 -9.35
C GLY A 60 -6.75 -8.94 -8.25
N SER A 61 -6.23 -10.15 -8.49
CA SER A 61 -6.19 -11.25 -7.51
C SER A 61 -5.10 -11.05 -6.45
N LEU A 62 -5.14 -9.92 -5.75
CA LEU A 62 -4.17 -9.56 -4.72
C LEU A 62 -4.50 -10.24 -3.39
N ASN A 63 -3.58 -11.08 -2.89
CA ASN A 63 -3.67 -11.70 -1.57
C ASN A 63 -2.68 -11.03 -0.60
N TRP A 64 -3.19 -10.34 0.41
CA TRP A 64 -2.40 -9.67 1.43
C TRP A 64 -1.70 -10.61 2.41
N ASN A 65 -2.11 -11.88 2.43
CA ASN A 65 -1.67 -12.89 3.39
C ASN A 65 -0.51 -13.74 2.84
N GLU A 66 -0.08 -13.46 1.61
CA GLU A 66 1.00 -14.15 0.92
C GLU A 66 2.08 -13.18 0.44
N VAL A 67 3.01 -13.68 -0.37
CA VAL A 67 3.99 -12.82 -1.05
C VAL A 67 3.31 -12.08 -2.18
N ILE A 68 3.25 -10.77 -2.08
CA ILE A 68 2.66 -9.86 -3.06
C ILE A 68 3.60 -9.71 -4.26
N ARG A 69 3.15 -10.15 -5.43
CA ARG A 69 3.84 -10.01 -6.72
C ARG A 69 2.84 -9.85 -7.86
N PRO A 70 3.21 -9.06 -8.91
CA PRO A 70 4.36 -8.18 -8.99
C PRO A 70 4.24 -6.95 -8.10
N GLY A 71 5.39 -6.32 -7.81
CA GLY A 71 5.48 -5.13 -6.99
C GLY A 71 6.81 -4.39 -7.19
N PRO A 72 7.34 -3.67 -6.20
CA PRO A 72 8.59 -2.93 -6.31
C PRO A 72 9.78 -3.75 -6.80
N LYS A 73 9.86 -5.04 -6.43
CA LYS A 73 10.94 -5.92 -6.83
C LYS A 73 10.98 -6.15 -8.34
N GLU A 74 9.82 -6.37 -8.94
CA GLU A 74 9.69 -6.64 -10.37
C GLU A 74 9.95 -5.40 -11.23
N VAL A 75 9.90 -4.21 -10.64
CA VAL A 75 10.24 -2.95 -11.32
C VAL A 75 11.63 -2.41 -10.96
N GLY A 76 12.48 -3.24 -10.34
CA GLY A 76 13.91 -2.98 -10.20
C GLY A 76 14.43 -2.65 -8.80
N PHE A 77 13.58 -2.58 -7.77
CA PHE A 77 14.05 -2.39 -6.41
C PHE A 77 14.46 -3.72 -5.76
N GLU A 78 15.67 -3.79 -5.20
CA GLU A 78 16.15 -4.98 -4.49
C GLU A 78 15.51 -5.09 -3.12
N GLU A 79 15.40 -3.94 -2.44
CA GLU A 79 14.78 -3.82 -1.14
C GLU A 79 13.58 -2.86 -1.20
N SER A 80 12.55 -3.15 -0.41
CA SER A 80 11.42 -2.25 -0.28
C SER A 80 10.81 -2.28 1.12
N PHE A 81 10.51 -1.09 1.65
CA PHE A 81 9.73 -0.91 2.87
C PHE A 81 8.72 0.22 2.65
N HIS A 82 7.46 -0.13 2.47
CA HIS A 82 6.47 0.84 1.98
C HIS A 82 5.05 0.57 2.49
N MET A 83 4.16 1.55 2.33
CA MET A 83 2.71 1.35 2.35
C MET A 83 2.19 1.18 0.91
N ALA A 84 1.09 0.44 0.75
CA ALA A 84 0.50 0.14 -0.56
C ALA A 84 0.09 1.40 -1.33
N ALA A 85 -0.62 2.32 -0.67
CA ALA A 85 -1.08 3.57 -1.24
C ALA A 85 -0.69 4.77 -0.34
N THR A 86 -1.66 5.37 0.34
CA THR A 86 -1.50 6.50 1.27
C THR A 86 -1.96 6.09 2.66
N ALA A 87 -1.58 6.84 3.68
CA ALA A 87 -1.99 6.57 5.05
C ALA A 87 -3.52 6.56 5.24
N ASP A 88 -4.22 7.37 4.48
CA ASP A 88 -5.70 7.48 4.49
C ASP A 88 -6.43 6.29 3.82
N ARG A 89 -5.72 5.35 3.18
CA ARG A 89 -6.29 4.22 2.44
C ARG A 89 -5.94 2.88 3.07
N VAL A 90 -6.90 1.94 2.96
CA VAL A 90 -6.62 0.54 3.31
C VAL A 90 -5.84 -0.17 2.18
N PRO A 91 -4.99 -1.18 2.50
CA PRO A 91 -4.70 -1.66 3.85
C PRO A 91 -3.75 -0.70 4.58
N SER A 92 -4.03 -0.49 5.86
CA SER A 92 -3.19 0.35 6.73
C SER A 92 -2.06 -0.47 7.35
N VAL A 93 -1.17 -1.00 6.50
CA VAL A 93 -0.06 -1.87 6.89
C VAL A 93 1.23 -1.47 6.19
N TYR A 94 2.37 -1.85 6.77
CA TYR A 94 3.66 -1.79 6.08
C TYR A 94 3.93 -3.09 5.33
N ILE A 95 4.61 -2.98 4.20
CA ILE A 95 5.02 -4.09 3.34
C ILE A 95 6.54 -4.02 3.21
N ARG A 96 7.22 -5.12 3.54
CA ARG A 96 8.66 -5.29 3.32
C ARG A 96 8.87 -6.41 2.32
N ASN A 97 9.55 -6.10 1.20
CA ASN A 97 9.92 -7.10 0.19
C ASN A 97 8.75 -7.99 -0.27
N GLY A 98 7.58 -7.38 -0.44
CA GLY A 98 6.36 -8.06 -0.86
C GLY A 98 5.61 -8.82 0.25
N ARG A 99 5.98 -8.68 1.51
CA ARG A 99 5.23 -9.29 2.64
C ARG A 99 4.73 -8.22 3.60
N VAL A 100 3.52 -8.40 4.08
CA VAL A 100 2.97 -7.57 5.16
C VAL A 100 3.78 -7.81 6.43
N VAL A 101 4.24 -6.71 7.04
CA VAL A 101 5.04 -6.74 8.27
C VAL A 101 4.16 -7.05 9.47
N HIS A 102 4.59 -7.95 10.35
CA HIS A 102 3.86 -8.38 11.54
C HIS A 102 2.49 -9.03 11.25
N LEU A 103 2.32 -9.62 10.07
CA LEU A 103 1.12 -10.38 9.75
C LEU A 103 1.02 -11.61 10.65
N ASP A 104 -0.11 -11.76 11.32
CA ASP A 104 -0.50 -12.98 12.01
C ASP A 104 -1.30 -13.88 11.05
N PRO A 105 -0.83 -15.09 10.72
CA PRO A 105 -1.59 -16.01 9.87
C PRO A 105 -2.96 -16.40 10.41
N ALA A 106 -3.16 -16.31 11.73
CA ALA A 106 -4.45 -16.58 12.37
C ALA A 106 -5.45 -15.40 12.26
N ASP A 107 -4.97 -14.23 11.84
CA ASP A 107 -5.77 -13.01 11.66
C ASP A 107 -5.58 -12.44 10.24
N PRO A 108 -6.11 -13.13 9.21
CA PRO A 108 -5.89 -12.78 7.82
C PRO A 108 -6.52 -11.45 7.43
N ILE A 109 -5.82 -10.71 6.58
CA ILE A 109 -6.26 -9.43 6.05
C ILE A 109 -7.21 -9.63 4.88
N GLU A 110 -8.36 -8.96 4.94
CA GLU A 110 -9.26 -8.77 3.80
C GLU A 110 -9.48 -7.28 3.55
N VAL A 111 -9.46 -6.86 2.28
CA VAL A 111 -9.62 -5.46 1.84
C VAL A 111 -10.65 -5.39 0.72
N ASN A 112 -11.60 -4.46 0.84
CA ASN A 112 -12.58 -4.17 -0.20
C ASN A 112 -12.82 -2.65 -0.30
N TYR A 113 -12.93 -2.13 -1.52
CA TYR A 113 -13.17 -0.71 -1.76
C TYR A 113 -14.62 -0.38 -2.10
N LYS A 114 -15.45 -1.40 -2.32
CA LYS A 114 -16.87 -1.25 -2.71
C LYS A 114 -17.81 -1.54 -1.53
N GLU A 115 -17.57 -2.63 -0.83
CA GLU A 115 -18.46 -3.14 0.20
C GLU A 115 -17.73 -3.40 1.52
N PRO A 116 -18.44 -3.28 2.67
CA PRO A 116 -17.87 -3.64 3.97
C PRO A 116 -17.35 -5.07 4.00
N VAL A 117 -16.24 -5.29 4.73
CA VAL A 117 -15.69 -6.59 5.05
C VAL A 117 -15.60 -6.74 6.57
N GLY A 118 -15.95 -7.91 7.07
CA GLY A 118 -16.03 -8.15 8.51
C GLY A 118 -17.06 -7.26 9.22
N ASN A 119 -16.84 -7.06 10.52
CA ASN A 119 -17.71 -6.25 11.39
C ASN A 119 -16.98 -5.02 11.95
N GLU A 120 -16.03 -4.48 11.21
CA GLU A 120 -15.23 -3.34 11.64
C GLU A 120 -16.07 -2.06 11.79
N PRO A 121 -15.80 -1.25 12.83
CA PRO A 121 -16.45 0.04 12.96
C PRO A 121 -16.05 0.97 11.79
N THR A 122 -17.01 1.75 11.32
CA THR A 122 -16.80 2.75 10.26
C THR A 122 -16.97 4.15 10.80
N GLY A 123 -16.39 5.13 10.10
CA GLY A 123 -16.50 6.54 10.49
C GLY A 123 -17.95 7.04 10.57
N LEU A 124 -18.85 6.47 9.77
CA LEU A 124 -20.28 6.81 9.81
C LEU A 124 -21.02 6.11 10.95
N SER A 125 -20.74 4.83 11.19
CA SER A 125 -21.46 4.05 12.20
C SER A 125 -20.98 4.32 13.63
N HIS A 126 -19.70 4.70 13.80
CA HIS A 126 -19.07 4.89 15.11
C HIS A 126 -18.27 6.20 15.19
N PRO A 127 -18.89 7.37 14.96
CA PRO A 127 -18.18 8.64 14.95
C PRO A 127 -17.50 8.98 16.29
N HIS A 128 -17.96 8.42 17.39
CA HIS A 128 -17.39 8.60 18.73
C HIS A 128 -16.02 7.94 18.91
N LEU A 129 -15.59 7.05 17.99
CA LEU A 129 -14.27 6.43 18.01
C LEU A 129 -13.22 7.24 17.22
N LEU A 130 -13.64 8.32 16.58
CA LEU A 130 -12.76 9.10 15.72
C LEU A 130 -11.97 10.17 16.48
N ARG A 131 -10.69 10.28 16.17
CA ARG A 131 -9.84 11.41 16.55
C ARG A 131 -9.96 12.58 15.58
N VAL A 132 -10.33 12.28 14.32
CA VAL A 132 -10.53 13.23 13.23
C VAL A 132 -11.89 12.96 12.62
N GLN A 133 -12.69 14.01 12.45
CA GLN A 133 -14.03 13.88 11.88
C GLN A 133 -13.99 13.22 10.49
N ALA A 134 -14.93 12.29 10.25
CA ALA A 134 -15.13 11.66 8.95
C ALA A 134 -15.64 12.69 7.93
N ASP A 135 -15.30 12.47 6.66
CA ASP A 135 -15.84 13.18 5.51
C ASP A 135 -16.42 12.16 4.49
N GLU A 136 -16.88 12.64 3.34
CA GLU A 136 -17.50 11.78 2.31
C GLU A 136 -16.58 10.66 1.81
N GLN A 137 -15.27 10.90 1.75
CA GLN A 137 -14.29 9.92 1.28
C GLN A 137 -13.74 9.06 2.44
N HIS A 138 -13.40 9.71 3.55
CA HIS A 138 -12.80 9.09 4.74
C HIS A 138 -13.89 8.71 5.74
N ALA A 139 -14.70 7.72 5.38
CA ALA A 139 -15.89 7.33 6.15
C ALA A 139 -15.99 5.82 6.40
N LYS A 140 -14.99 5.04 5.95
CA LYS A 140 -15.03 3.56 5.99
C LYS A 140 -14.35 3.03 7.26
N THR A 141 -13.62 1.92 7.19
CA THR A 141 -13.04 1.28 8.39
C THR A 141 -12.23 2.25 9.24
N ILE A 142 -12.45 2.25 10.55
CA ILE A 142 -11.68 3.02 11.51
C ILE A 142 -10.42 2.22 11.89
N ILE A 143 -9.26 2.82 11.65
CA ILE A 143 -7.98 2.27 12.08
C ILE A 143 -7.21 3.36 12.83
N ASN A 144 -6.77 3.07 14.05
CA ASN A 144 -6.07 4.02 14.91
C ASN A 144 -6.86 5.33 15.16
N GLY A 145 -8.20 5.24 15.27
CA GLY A 145 -9.06 6.41 15.49
C GLY A 145 -9.25 7.31 14.27
N ILE A 146 -8.87 6.85 13.09
CA ILE A 146 -9.02 7.57 11.81
C ILE A 146 -9.80 6.69 10.85
N SER A 147 -10.88 7.22 10.28
CA SER A 147 -11.63 6.52 9.23
C SER A 147 -10.88 6.56 7.91
N ARG A 148 -10.80 5.42 7.24
CA ARG A 148 -10.01 5.24 6.01
C ARG A 148 -10.90 5.27 4.78
N ILE A 149 -10.27 5.37 3.61
CA ILE A 149 -10.88 5.11 2.31
C ILE A 149 -10.77 3.60 2.05
N GLY A 150 -11.92 2.93 1.91
CA GLY A 150 -12.02 1.48 1.77
C GLY A 150 -12.23 0.75 3.10
N TYR A 151 -12.58 -0.51 2.97
CA TYR A 151 -12.89 -1.41 4.07
C TYR A 151 -11.77 -2.43 4.26
N MET A 152 -11.44 -2.72 5.52
CA MET A 152 -10.42 -3.69 5.89
C MET A 152 -10.84 -4.41 7.16
N THR A 153 -10.68 -5.73 7.20
CA THR A 153 -10.75 -6.52 8.42
C THR A 153 -9.49 -7.35 8.59
N GLY A 154 -9.25 -7.87 9.80
CA GLY A 154 -8.05 -8.64 10.12
C GLY A 154 -6.76 -7.83 10.16
N GLY A 155 -5.64 -8.53 10.33
CA GLY A 155 -4.31 -7.95 10.38
C GLY A 155 -4.08 -7.00 11.55
N TYR A 156 -4.74 -7.19 12.68
CA TYR A 156 -4.69 -6.25 13.82
C TYR A 156 -3.27 -5.97 14.29
N ALA A 157 -2.41 -6.99 14.35
CA ALA A 157 -1.01 -6.85 14.74
C ALA A 157 -0.16 -6.10 13.68
N ALA A 158 -0.59 -6.13 12.42
CA ALA A 158 0.11 -5.52 11.30
C ALA A 158 -0.30 -4.05 11.05
N ARG A 159 -1.45 -3.60 11.61
CA ARG A 159 -1.98 -2.25 11.37
C ARG A 159 -1.01 -1.20 11.91
N PHE A 160 -0.63 -0.25 11.08
CA PHE A 160 0.24 0.84 11.52
C PHE A 160 -0.51 1.86 12.38
N ARG A 161 0.26 2.59 13.19
CA ARG A 161 -0.20 3.76 13.91
C ARG A 161 0.35 5.00 13.20
N ASP A 162 -0.52 5.98 12.96
CA ASP A 162 -0.17 7.17 12.18
C ASP A 162 0.93 8.00 12.85
N GLU A 163 0.92 8.07 14.18
CA GLU A 163 1.90 8.80 14.98
C GLU A 163 3.32 8.21 14.92
N ASP A 164 3.45 6.90 14.66
CA ASP A 164 4.75 6.21 14.63
C ASP A 164 5.36 6.13 13.22
N MET A 165 4.66 6.66 12.22
CA MET A 165 4.98 6.43 10.81
C MET A 165 6.35 6.98 10.41
N ALA A 166 6.69 8.20 10.83
CA ALA A 166 7.96 8.84 10.50
C ALA A 166 9.16 8.03 11.02
N ASP A 167 9.12 7.66 12.31
CA ASP A 167 10.17 6.86 12.94
C ASP A 167 10.26 5.45 12.35
N THR A 168 9.13 4.87 11.96
CA THR A 168 9.08 3.55 11.36
C THR A 168 9.73 3.54 9.98
N TYR A 169 9.47 4.54 9.14
CA TYR A 169 10.15 4.67 7.85
C TYR A 169 11.63 4.96 8.00
N LEU A 170 12.02 5.80 8.97
CA LEU A 170 13.43 6.08 9.24
C LEU A 170 14.19 4.81 9.67
N ARG A 171 13.59 3.98 10.53
CA ARG A 171 14.16 2.68 10.91
C ARG A 171 14.20 1.72 9.72
N GLY A 172 13.12 1.63 8.96
CA GLY A 172 13.02 0.75 7.80
C GLY A 172 14.04 1.07 6.70
N ALA A 173 14.41 2.34 6.54
CA ALA A 173 15.40 2.77 5.56
C ALA A 173 16.87 2.53 5.99
N LYS A 174 17.12 2.26 7.28
CA LYS A 174 18.47 2.03 7.84
C LYS A 174 18.85 0.55 7.95
N GLN A 175 17.89 -0.35 7.72
CA GLN A 175 18.08 -1.81 7.78
C GLN A 175 18.39 -2.39 6.40
#